data_50afd1b0801c5ba5cb397c8cefe2ad92
#
_entry.id   50afd1b0801c5ba5cb397c8cefe2ad92
#
_cell.length_a   1.000
_cell.length_b   1.000
_cell.length_c   1.000
_cell.angle_alpha   90.00
_cell.angle_beta   90.00
_cell.angle_gamma   90.00
#
_symmetry.space_group_name_H-M   'P 1'
#
loop_
_entity.id
_entity.type
_entity.pdbx_description
1 polymer ?
#
loop_
_entity_poly.entity_id
_entity_poly.type
_entity_poly.pdbx_seq_one_letter_code
_entity_poly.pdbx_strand_id
1 'polypeptide(L)'
;RDMDESLVLAGGVPTAWLQGEGIAVQGLRTPQGQLNYRLRRSDKLLVLEVQPGLVPPAGGVVLPWPYAGEPGDATINGAPGEWIDRELHVHELPARVEIEVPAAVRRSERKGQ
;
A
#
# COMPACT_ATOMS: atom_id res chain seq x y z
N ARG A 1 -12.19 -10.71 -6.52
CA ARG A 1 -11.93 -10.09 -5.22
C ARG A 1 -12.99 -10.41 -4.20
N ASP A 2 -14.23 -10.43 -4.63
CA ASP A 2 -15.31 -10.73 -3.71
C ASP A 2 -15.11 -12.08 -3.06
N MET A 3 -14.53 -13.00 -3.78
CA MET A 3 -14.29 -14.35 -3.28
C MET A 3 -13.20 -14.40 -2.23
N ASP A 4 -12.29 -13.42 -2.25
CA ASP A 4 -11.13 -13.40 -1.35
C ASP A 4 -11.42 -12.75 -0.03
N GLU A 5 -12.53 -12.02 0.05
CA GLU A 5 -12.82 -11.22 1.24
C GLU A 5 -11.62 -10.36 1.63
N SER A 6 -11.02 -9.72 0.63
CA SER A 6 -9.91 -8.81 0.91
C SER A 6 -10.35 -7.38 0.68
N LEU A 7 -9.61 -6.45 1.30
CA LEU A 7 -9.90 -5.03 1.20
C LEU A 7 -8.74 -4.37 0.48
N VAL A 8 -9.00 -3.88 -0.73
CA VAL A 8 -7.95 -3.33 -1.59
C VAL A 8 -7.81 -1.83 -1.37
N LEU A 9 -6.59 -1.38 -1.08
CA LEU A 9 -6.29 0.03 -0.82
C LEU A 9 -5.74 0.69 -2.08
N ALA A 10 -6.18 1.92 -2.34
CA ALA A 10 -5.60 2.79 -3.37
C ALA A 10 -5.51 2.14 -4.74
N GLY A 11 -6.43 1.24 -5.07
CA GLY A 11 -6.46 0.64 -6.40
C GLY A 11 -6.83 1.70 -7.43
N GLY A 12 -6.03 1.80 -8.49
CA GLY A 12 -6.31 2.74 -9.58
C GLY A 12 -5.94 4.18 -9.31
N VAL A 13 -5.29 4.47 -8.18
CA VAL A 13 -4.85 5.84 -7.88
C VAL A 13 -3.64 6.18 -8.76
N PRO A 14 -3.63 7.35 -9.42
CA PRO A 14 -2.45 7.75 -10.20
C PRO A 14 -1.23 7.88 -9.31
N THR A 15 -0.08 7.40 -9.78
CA THR A 15 1.13 7.41 -8.97
C THR A 15 1.60 8.81 -8.61
N ALA A 16 1.28 9.80 -9.45
CA ALA A 16 1.64 11.19 -9.14
C ALA A 16 1.00 11.68 -7.84
N TRP A 17 -0.14 11.11 -7.45
CA TRP A 17 -0.83 11.53 -6.22
C TRP A 17 -0.13 11.04 -4.97
N LEU A 18 0.81 10.10 -5.10
CA LEU A 18 1.52 9.54 -3.96
C LEU A 18 2.69 10.40 -3.50
N GLN A 19 3.10 11.37 -4.33
CA GLN A 19 4.22 12.25 -4.01
C GLN A 19 3.83 13.23 -2.91
N GLY A 20 4.86 13.75 -2.22
CA GLY A 20 4.63 14.70 -1.14
C GLY A 20 3.88 14.07 0.01
N GLU A 21 2.76 14.64 0.37
CA GLU A 21 1.95 14.12 1.47
C GLU A 21 1.16 12.87 1.09
N GLY A 22 1.09 12.58 -0.21
CA GLY A 22 0.40 11.38 -0.67
C GLY A 22 -1.10 11.49 -0.59
N ILE A 23 -1.74 10.34 -0.40
CA ILE A 23 -3.18 10.28 -0.22
C ILE A 23 -3.51 9.83 1.19
N ALA A 24 -4.64 10.30 1.70
CA ALA A 24 -5.13 9.89 3.00
C ALA A 24 -6.61 9.60 2.88
N VAL A 25 -7.03 8.51 3.50
CA VAL A 25 -8.44 8.13 3.59
C VAL A 25 -8.78 8.09 5.06
N GLN A 26 -9.84 8.81 5.44
CA GLN A 26 -10.25 8.89 6.83
C GLN A 26 -11.73 8.63 6.93
N GLY A 27 -12.10 7.80 7.90
CA GLY A 27 -13.50 7.56 8.21
C GLY A 27 -14.25 6.75 7.18
N LEU A 28 -13.58 6.03 6.32
CA LEU A 28 -14.27 5.21 5.32
C LEU A 28 -14.89 4.00 5.99
N ARG A 29 -16.19 3.87 5.86
CA ARG A 29 -16.89 2.74 6.46
C ARG A 29 -16.81 1.52 5.56
N THR A 30 -16.46 0.40 6.16
CA THR A 30 -16.42 -0.88 5.47
C THR A 30 -17.17 -1.92 6.28
N PRO A 31 -17.50 -3.07 5.70
CA PRO A 31 -18.14 -4.14 6.48
C PRO A 31 -17.30 -4.60 7.66
N GLN A 32 -15.97 -4.40 7.61
CA GLN A 32 -15.06 -4.82 8.67
C GLN A 32 -14.78 -3.74 9.70
N GLY A 33 -15.34 -2.55 9.51
CA GLY A 33 -15.12 -1.43 10.42
C GLY A 33 -14.70 -0.18 9.68
N GLN A 34 -14.13 0.77 10.42
CA GLN A 34 -13.74 2.05 9.84
C GLN A 34 -12.31 1.99 9.37
N LEU A 35 -12.09 2.43 8.14
CA LEU A 35 -10.77 2.40 7.51
C LEU A 35 -10.16 3.80 7.49
N ASN A 36 -8.94 3.91 8.02
CA ASN A 36 -8.17 5.14 8.00
C ASN A 36 -6.76 4.78 7.61
N TYR A 37 -6.25 5.38 6.52
CA TYR A 37 -4.88 5.10 6.13
C TYR A 37 -4.29 6.28 5.37
N ARG A 38 -2.96 6.27 5.28
CA ARG A 38 -2.20 7.22 4.46
C ARG A 38 -1.17 6.44 3.66
N LEU A 39 -1.06 6.77 2.38
CA LEU A 39 -0.06 6.18 1.49
C LEU A 39 0.69 7.32 0.83
N ARG A 40 2.02 7.34 1.00
CA ARG A 40 2.84 8.41 0.44
C ARG A 40 4.16 7.87 -0.05
N ARG A 41 4.73 8.59 -0.99
CA ARG A 41 6.01 8.27 -1.59
C ARG A 41 7.05 9.28 -1.14
N SER A 42 8.11 8.82 -0.46
CA SER A 42 9.32 9.61 -0.33
C SER A 42 10.27 9.14 -1.43
N ASP A 43 11.49 9.69 -1.47
CA ASP A 43 12.38 9.44 -2.61
C ASP A 43 12.53 7.94 -2.91
N LYS A 44 12.88 7.16 -1.90
CA LYS A 44 13.23 5.75 -2.08
C LYS A 44 12.22 4.78 -1.50
N LEU A 45 11.20 5.29 -0.80
CA LEU A 45 10.26 4.44 -0.08
C LEU A 45 8.83 4.81 -0.41
N LEU A 46 8.00 3.79 -0.51
CA LEU A 46 6.55 3.94 -0.49
C LEU A 46 6.11 3.52 0.91
N VAL A 47 5.41 4.39 1.61
CA VAL A 47 5.05 4.17 3.02
C VAL A 47 3.54 4.16 3.16
N LEU A 48 3.03 3.08 3.73
CA LEU A 48 1.61 2.93 4.04
C LEU A 48 1.46 2.86 5.55
N GLU A 49 0.55 3.67 6.08
CA GLU A 49 0.19 3.60 7.50
C GLU A 49 -1.30 3.38 7.60
N VAL A 50 -1.70 2.29 8.26
CA VAL A 50 -3.10 1.94 8.46
C VAL A 50 -3.39 1.98 9.95
N GLN A 51 -4.41 2.76 10.32
CA GLN A 51 -4.78 2.93 11.71
C GLN A 51 -5.61 1.76 12.22
N PRO A 52 -5.69 1.55 13.54
CA PRO A 52 -6.63 0.57 14.07
C PRO A 52 -8.07 1.05 13.90
N GLY A 53 -9.03 0.17 14.12
CA GLY A 53 -10.46 0.49 13.98
C GLY A 53 -11.15 -0.42 12.99
N LEU A 54 -10.40 -1.32 12.42
CA LEU A 54 -10.85 -2.24 11.40
C LEU A 54 -10.37 -3.63 11.76
N VAL A 55 -11.22 -4.63 11.62
CA VAL A 55 -10.80 -6.04 11.73
C VAL A 55 -10.48 -6.50 10.31
N PRO A 56 -9.23 -6.87 10.03
CA PRO A 56 -8.89 -7.26 8.66
C PRO A 56 -9.72 -8.46 8.20
N PRO A 57 -10.20 -8.45 6.94
CA PRO A 57 -10.89 -9.62 6.42
C PRO A 57 -9.93 -10.79 6.26
N ALA A 58 -10.46 -11.96 5.96
CA ALA A 58 -9.65 -13.18 5.85
C ALA A 58 -8.53 -13.02 4.84
N GLY A 59 -8.79 -12.34 3.72
CA GLY A 59 -7.77 -12.09 2.71
C GLY A 59 -6.84 -10.94 3.01
N GLY A 60 -7.06 -10.25 4.14
CA GLY A 60 -6.22 -9.13 4.57
C GLY A 60 -6.56 -7.82 3.91
N VAL A 61 -5.81 -6.80 4.31
CA VAL A 61 -5.81 -5.51 3.65
C VAL A 61 -4.74 -5.59 2.57
N VAL A 62 -5.11 -5.26 1.34
CA VAL A 62 -4.25 -5.53 0.18
C VAL A 62 -3.79 -4.22 -0.43
N LEU A 63 -2.48 -4.10 -0.61
CA LEU A 63 -1.89 -2.96 -1.30
C LEU A 63 -1.31 -3.43 -2.62
N PRO A 64 -1.93 -3.06 -3.77
CA PRO A 64 -1.35 -3.38 -5.07
C PRO A 64 -0.12 -2.51 -5.31
N TRP A 65 0.90 -3.08 -5.95
CA TRP A 65 2.08 -2.33 -6.35
C TRP A 65 1.68 -1.32 -7.45
N PRO A 66 1.83 -0.02 -7.22
CA PRO A 66 1.28 0.96 -8.16
C PRO A 66 2.19 1.30 -9.34
N TYR A 67 3.43 0.82 -9.30
CA TYR A 67 4.39 1.20 -10.34
C TYR A 67 4.60 0.06 -11.33
N ALA A 68 5.13 0.41 -12.50
CA ALA A 68 5.53 -0.61 -13.48
C ALA A 68 6.74 -1.39 -12.94
N GLY A 69 6.94 -2.59 -13.46
CA GLY A 69 8.07 -3.42 -13.05
C GLY A 69 7.80 -4.15 -11.74
N GLU A 70 8.84 -4.76 -11.20
CA GLU A 70 8.73 -5.54 -9.99
C GLU A 70 8.77 -4.65 -8.76
N PRO A 71 8.01 -4.99 -7.71
CA PRO A 71 8.10 -4.25 -6.46
C PRO A 71 9.42 -4.52 -5.75
N GLY A 72 9.83 -3.57 -4.91
CA GLY A 72 10.99 -3.75 -4.07
C GLY A 72 10.67 -4.51 -2.80
N ASP A 73 11.66 -4.62 -1.94
CA ASP A 73 11.48 -5.30 -0.66
C ASP A 73 10.52 -4.52 0.22
N ALA A 74 9.67 -5.25 0.92
CA ALA A 74 8.66 -4.65 1.79
C ALA A 74 8.80 -5.17 3.20
N THR A 75 8.54 -4.28 4.17
CA THR A 75 8.41 -4.70 5.57
C THR A 75 7.04 -4.26 6.09
N ILE A 76 6.49 -5.08 6.97
CA ILE A 76 5.22 -4.81 7.63
C ILE A 76 5.53 -4.83 9.12
N ASN A 77 5.44 -3.66 9.76
CA ASN A 77 5.76 -3.52 11.20
C ASN A 77 7.14 -4.06 11.51
N GLY A 78 8.09 -3.83 10.58
CA GLY A 78 9.48 -4.26 10.77
C GLY A 78 9.79 -5.68 10.36
N ALA A 79 8.79 -6.47 10.00
CA ALA A 79 9.00 -7.86 9.57
C ALA A 79 8.87 -7.94 8.05
N PRO A 80 9.56 -8.89 7.41
CA PRO A 80 9.46 -9.01 5.95
C PRO A 80 8.03 -9.26 5.49
N GLY A 81 7.62 -8.55 4.45
CA GLY A 81 6.34 -8.78 3.81
C GLY A 81 6.51 -9.65 2.58
N GLU A 82 5.42 -10.24 2.15
CA GLU A 82 5.43 -11.14 1.01
C GLU A 82 4.49 -10.65 -0.08
N TRP A 83 5.02 -10.55 -1.29
CA TRP A 83 4.23 -10.17 -2.44
C TRP A 83 3.58 -11.40 -3.07
N ILE A 84 2.31 -11.27 -3.40
CA ILE A 84 1.57 -12.31 -4.11
C ILE A 84 0.92 -11.64 -5.30
N ASP A 85 1.35 -11.97 -6.50
CA ASP A 85 0.82 -11.38 -7.73
C ASP A 85 0.84 -9.86 -7.68
N ARG A 86 1.96 -9.28 -7.21
CA ARG A 86 2.17 -7.83 -7.13
C ARG A 86 1.23 -7.16 -6.14
N GLU A 87 0.71 -7.92 -5.19
CA GLU A 87 -0.11 -7.39 -4.10
C GLU A 87 0.51 -7.77 -2.77
N LEU A 88 0.56 -6.80 -1.87
CA LEU A 88 1.07 -7.03 -0.52
C LEU A 88 -0.12 -7.19 0.41
N HIS A 89 -0.15 -8.29 1.15
CA HIS A 89 -1.26 -8.61 2.04
C HIS A 89 -0.88 -8.32 3.48
N VAL A 90 -1.73 -7.56 4.17
CA VAL A 90 -1.50 -7.15 5.55
C VAL A 90 -2.64 -7.70 6.39
N HIS A 91 -2.30 -8.49 7.40
CA HIS A 91 -3.30 -9.18 8.21
C HIS A 91 -3.42 -8.64 9.62
N GLU A 92 -2.54 -7.75 10.02
CA GLU A 92 -2.54 -7.18 11.38
C GLU A 92 -2.60 -5.67 11.32
N LEU A 93 -3.40 -5.07 12.16
CA LEU A 93 -3.51 -3.63 12.27
C LEU A 93 -3.36 -3.21 13.73
N PRO A 94 -2.79 -2.03 13.98
CA PRO A 94 -2.30 -1.06 12.99
C PRO A 94 -1.09 -1.60 12.24
N ALA A 95 -0.83 -1.03 11.07
CA ALA A 95 0.29 -1.48 10.25
C ALA A 95 1.07 -0.28 9.71
N ARG A 96 2.39 -0.40 9.75
CA ARG A 96 3.29 0.49 9.02
C ARG A 96 4.04 -0.35 8.03
N VAL A 97 3.85 -0.04 6.76
CA VAL A 97 4.44 -0.78 5.66
C VAL A 97 5.44 0.13 4.96
N GLU A 98 6.65 -0.38 4.75
CA GLU A 98 7.68 0.35 4.02
C GLU A 98 8.13 -0.52 2.86
N ILE A 99 8.10 0.05 1.66
CA ILE A 99 8.43 -0.68 0.44
C ILE A 99 9.51 0.09 -0.29
N GLU A 100 10.63 -0.57 -0.59
CA GLU A 100 11.69 0.06 -1.37
C GLU A 100 11.20 0.26 -2.79
N VAL A 101 11.43 1.47 -3.31
CA VAL A 101 11.11 1.78 -4.70
C VAL A 101 12.37 1.48 -5.51
N PRO A 102 12.31 0.50 -6.42
CA PRO A 102 13.52 0.10 -7.15
C PRO A 102 14.10 1.22 -7.99
N ALA A 103 15.41 1.15 -8.20
CA ALA A 103 16.12 2.15 -8.99
C ALA A 103 15.55 2.31 -10.39
N ALA A 104 15.05 1.21 -10.97
CA ALA A 104 14.45 1.27 -12.30
C ALA A 104 13.23 2.19 -12.33
N VAL A 105 12.40 2.13 -11.29
CA VAL A 105 11.24 3.01 -11.20
C VAL A 105 11.69 4.46 -11.06
N ARG A 106 12.67 4.71 -10.21
CA ARG A 106 13.16 6.08 -10.00
C ARG A 106 13.79 6.67 -11.26
N ARG A 107 14.50 5.85 -12.03
CA ARG A 107 15.08 6.29 -13.31
C ARG A 107 14.00 6.60 -14.31
N SER A 108 12.97 5.78 -14.35
CA SER A 108 11.84 5.98 -15.27
C SER A 108 11.14 7.31 -14.95
N GLU A 109 10.99 7.62 -13.68
CA GLU A 109 10.36 8.88 -13.28
C GLU A 109 11.17 10.08 -13.75
N ARG A 110 12.49 10.00 -13.63
CA ARG A 110 13.34 11.11 -14.09
C ARG A 110 13.27 11.28 -15.60
N LYS A 111 13.23 10.18 -16.32
CA LYS A 111 13.14 10.25 -17.78
C LYS A 111 11.82 10.79 -18.27
N GLY A 112 10.77 10.59 -17.50
CA GLY A 112 9.45 11.07 -17.84
C GLY A 112 9.27 12.57 -17.70
N GLN A 113 10.29 13.25 -17.21
CA GLN A 113 10.24 14.72 -17.07
C GLN A 113 10.43 15.44 -18.42
#